data_9652a1276d7b06f6c1585968925eebbd
#
_entry.id   9652a1276d7b06f6c1585968925eebbd
#
_cell.length_a   1.000
_cell.length_b   1.000
_cell.length_c   1.000
_cell.angle_alpha   90.00
_cell.angle_beta   90.00
_cell.angle_gamma   90.00
#
_symmetry.space_group_name_H-M   'P 1'
#
loop_
_entity.id
_entity.type
_entity.pdbx_description
1 polymer ?
#
loop_
_entity_poly.entity_id
_entity_poly.type
_entity_poly.pdbx_seq_one_letter_code
_entity_poly.pdbx_strand_id
1 'polypeptide(L)'
;MALWDIKGKMAGMPLYELFGGKVREGIPVYRHVDGRDINEICENIQMYQEMGITHLRCQCGGYGGLPYGQTPETAPEGAHDGLYLDSKKYIRDTIQLFEQIRAKIGYDMQLVHDVHERIAPADAVALAKGLEPFDLFFLEDPVPLEQLSWLRNLRQQTSIPIAQGELFNNPYEWRTVIAEQLIDFIRVHISQVGGITPARKLQIF
;
A
#
# COMPACT_ATOMS: atom_id res chain seq x y z
N MET A 1 -14.69 -1.19 17.34
CA MET A 1 -13.64 -0.49 18.14
C MET A 1 -14.22 0.03 19.44
N ALA A 2 -15.33 0.79 19.45
CA ALA A 2 -15.92 1.38 20.66
C ALA A 2 -16.14 0.41 21.83
N LEU A 3 -16.64 -0.79 21.58
CA LEU A 3 -16.84 -1.79 22.65
C LEU A 3 -15.53 -2.20 23.35
N TRP A 4 -14.42 -2.25 22.64
CA TRP A 4 -13.11 -2.50 23.22
C TRP A 4 -12.61 -1.31 24.05
N ASP A 5 -12.82 -0.07 23.57
CA ASP A 5 -12.50 1.15 24.30
C ASP A 5 -13.28 1.22 25.64
N ILE A 6 -14.58 0.95 25.58
CA ILE A 6 -15.43 0.86 26.80
C ILE A 6 -14.87 -0.21 27.77
N LYS A 7 -14.52 -1.39 27.25
CA LYS A 7 -13.98 -2.48 28.07
C LYS A 7 -12.66 -2.11 28.75
N GLY A 8 -11.76 -1.44 28.02
CA GLY A 8 -10.50 -0.92 28.57
C GLY A 8 -10.74 0.10 29.67
N LYS A 9 -11.63 1.05 29.45
CA LYS A 9 -12.04 2.06 30.45
C LYS A 9 -12.67 1.42 31.70
N MET A 10 -13.56 0.46 31.51
CA MET A 10 -14.16 -0.27 32.64
C MET A 10 -13.12 -1.07 33.43
N ALA A 11 -12.11 -1.62 32.79
CA ALA A 11 -11.03 -2.36 33.44
C ALA A 11 -9.94 -1.46 34.04
N GLY A 12 -9.95 -0.17 33.72
CA GLY A 12 -8.90 0.78 34.13
C GLY A 12 -7.52 0.45 33.52
N MET A 13 -7.49 -0.19 32.34
CA MET A 13 -6.24 -0.63 31.71
C MET A 13 -6.21 -0.31 30.20
N PRO A 14 -5.02 -0.09 29.63
CA PRO A 14 -4.87 0.07 28.19
C PRO A 14 -5.21 -1.22 27.44
N LEU A 15 -5.68 -1.11 26.19
CA LEU A 15 -6.17 -2.26 25.43
C LEU A 15 -5.11 -3.34 25.22
N TYR A 16 -3.84 -2.96 25.06
CA TYR A 16 -2.79 -3.96 24.86
C TYR A 16 -2.65 -4.92 26.06
N GLU A 17 -2.94 -4.49 27.28
CA GLU A 17 -2.97 -5.37 28.46
C GLU A 17 -4.11 -6.40 28.36
N LEU A 18 -5.29 -5.97 27.88
CA LEU A 18 -6.41 -6.89 27.62
C LEU A 18 -6.14 -7.85 26.45
N PHE A 19 -5.13 -7.57 25.64
CA PHE A 19 -4.73 -8.40 24.49
C PHE A 19 -3.58 -9.36 24.79
N GLY A 20 -3.05 -9.36 26.02
CA GLY A 20 -1.98 -10.27 26.43
C GLY A 20 -0.70 -9.56 26.86
N GLY A 21 -0.75 -8.23 27.02
CA GLY A 21 0.36 -7.43 27.52
C GLY A 21 1.20 -6.75 26.45
N LYS A 22 2.13 -5.92 26.89
CA LYS A 22 3.02 -5.15 26.04
C LYS A 22 4.16 -6.04 25.53
N VAL A 23 4.34 -6.11 24.21
CA VAL A 23 5.37 -6.93 23.57
C VAL A 23 6.51 -6.11 22.97
N ARG A 24 6.37 -4.77 22.86
CA ARG A 24 7.39 -3.86 22.31
C ARG A 24 7.15 -2.43 22.78
N GLU A 25 8.19 -1.61 22.72
CA GLU A 25 8.10 -0.19 23.12
C GLU A 25 7.57 0.71 22.01
N GLY A 26 7.78 0.36 20.75
CA GLY A 26 7.35 1.11 19.58
C GLY A 26 7.02 0.20 18.40
N ILE A 27 6.36 0.78 17.41
CA ILE A 27 6.00 0.11 16.15
C ILE A 27 6.57 0.94 15.01
N PRO A 28 7.35 0.34 14.08
CA PRO A 28 7.72 1.01 12.84
C PRO A 28 6.49 1.45 12.07
N VAL A 29 6.55 2.61 11.48
CA VAL A 29 5.49 3.16 10.64
C VAL A 29 6.05 3.57 9.30
N TYR A 30 5.24 3.53 8.26
CA TYR A 30 5.56 4.24 7.03
C TYR A 30 4.75 5.54 6.92
N ARG A 31 5.29 6.50 6.16
CA ARG A 31 4.63 7.78 5.88
C ARG A 31 4.38 7.92 4.39
N HIS A 32 3.30 8.60 4.06
CA HIS A 32 3.03 8.97 2.67
C HIS A 32 3.92 10.13 2.28
N VAL A 33 4.55 10.00 1.13
CA VAL A 33 5.35 11.02 0.49
C VAL A 33 4.71 11.31 -0.85
N ASP A 34 3.90 12.34 -0.85
CA ASP A 34 3.28 12.87 -2.05
C ASP A 34 4.01 14.14 -2.48
N GLY A 35 3.96 14.47 -3.75
CA GLY A 35 4.51 15.70 -4.31
C GLY A 35 3.96 15.94 -5.70
N ARG A 36 4.03 17.20 -6.13
CA ARG A 36 3.61 17.62 -7.49
C ARG A 36 4.61 17.15 -8.54
N ASP A 37 5.86 17.03 -8.14
CA ASP A 37 6.97 16.61 -8.98
C ASP A 37 8.04 15.87 -8.16
N ILE A 38 9.06 15.37 -8.85
CA ILE A 38 10.15 14.59 -8.24
C ILE A 38 10.98 15.40 -7.24
N ASN A 39 11.12 16.71 -7.40
CA ASN A 39 11.92 17.52 -6.48
C ASN A 39 11.22 17.65 -5.15
N GLU A 40 9.92 17.98 -5.17
CA GLU A 40 9.09 18.05 -3.96
C GLU A 40 9.04 16.69 -3.23
N ILE A 41 8.91 15.58 -3.98
CA ILE A 41 8.97 14.24 -3.40
C ILE A 41 10.31 13.98 -2.71
N CYS A 42 11.42 14.31 -3.33
CA CYS A 42 12.75 14.11 -2.73
C CYS A 42 13.00 15.01 -1.51
N GLU A 43 12.50 16.25 -1.52
CA GLU A 43 12.54 17.14 -0.37
C GLU A 43 11.73 16.57 0.81
N ASN A 44 10.54 16.07 0.53
CA ASN A 44 9.70 15.40 1.54
C ASN A 44 10.34 14.10 2.07
N ILE A 45 11.02 13.34 1.23
CA ILE A 45 11.79 12.16 1.66
C ILE A 45 12.87 12.58 2.64
N GLN A 46 13.67 13.59 2.32
CA GLN A 46 14.74 14.10 3.19
C GLN A 46 14.20 14.58 4.52
N MET A 47 13.10 15.33 4.52
CA MET A 47 12.42 15.77 5.74
C MET A 47 12.04 14.58 6.65
N TYR A 48 11.45 13.52 6.09
CA TYR A 48 11.08 12.34 6.88
C TYR A 48 12.30 11.54 7.35
N GLN A 49 13.37 11.49 6.55
CA GLN A 49 14.62 10.86 6.94
C GLN A 49 15.26 11.59 8.15
N GLU A 50 15.24 12.92 8.16
CA GLU A 50 15.70 13.73 9.31
C GLU A 50 14.84 13.49 10.56
N MET A 51 13.57 13.16 10.41
CA MET A 51 12.68 12.76 11.50
C MET A 51 12.90 11.31 11.98
N GLY A 52 13.82 10.56 11.36
CA GLY A 52 14.10 9.16 11.70
C GLY A 52 13.11 8.16 11.12
N ILE A 53 12.26 8.56 10.16
CA ILE A 53 11.34 7.67 9.46
C ILE A 53 12.06 7.00 8.31
N THR A 54 12.01 5.68 8.26
CA THR A 54 12.78 4.86 7.32
C THR A 54 11.93 4.22 6.23
N HIS A 55 10.61 4.19 6.36
CA HIS A 55 9.68 3.56 5.42
C HIS A 55 8.76 4.62 4.82
N LEU A 56 8.72 4.72 3.50
CA LEU A 56 8.03 5.79 2.79
C LEU A 56 7.22 5.25 1.62
N ARG A 57 5.93 5.61 1.57
CA ARG A 57 5.07 5.36 0.42
C ARG A 57 5.17 6.53 -0.55
N CYS A 58 5.85 6.31 -1.68
CA CYS A 58 6.10 7.37 -2.65
C CYS A 58 5.07 7.35 -3.78
N GLN A 59 4.52 8.54 -4.08
CA GLN A 59 3.54 8.75 -5.12
C GLN A 59 3.65 10.18 -5.69
N CYS A 60 3.57 10.33 -7.02
CA CYS A 60 3.53 11.63 -7.67
C CYS A 60 2.08 11.96 -8.06
N GLY A 61 1.58 13.09 -7.57
CA GLY A 61 0.18 13.47 -7.73
C GLY A 61 -0.76 12.58 -6.89
N GLY A 62 -2.04 12.61 -7.21
CA GLY A 62 -3.03 11.72 -6.59
C GLY A 62 -2.96 10.29 -7.13
N TYR A 63 -3.84 9.42 -6.68
CA TYR A 63 -3.98 8.07 -7.21
C TYR A 63 -4.23 8.10 -8.72
N GLY A 64 -3.29 7.59 -9.50
CA GLY A 64 -3.32 7.62 -10.95
C GLY A 64 -2.29 8.56 -11.58
N GLY A 65 -1.40 9.17 -10.78
CA GLY A 65 -0.29 9.99 -11.26
C GLY A 65 -0.66 11.41 -11.67
N LEU A 66 -1.87 11.86 -11.32
CA LEU A 66 -2.33 13.23 -11.53
C LEU A 66 -2.89 13.81 -10.24
N PRO A 67 -2.80 15.12 -10.02
CA PRO A 67 -3.52 15.78 -8.94
C PRO A 67 -5.01 15.45 -8.96
N TYR A 68 -5.62 15.38 -7.77
CA TYR A 68 -7.06 15.11 -7.65
C TYR A 68 -7.89 16.07 -8.51
N GLY A 69 -8.87 15.52 -9.22
CA GLY A 69 -9.78 16.29 -10.07
C GLY A 69 -9.22 16.67 -11.45
N GLN A 70 -8.00 16.28 -11.79
CA GLN A 70 -7.47 16.50 -13.13
C GLN A 70 -7.78 15.32 -14.07
N THR A 71 -8.04 15.67 -15.32
CA THR A 71 -8.25 14.71 -16.42
C THR A 71 -7.00 14.70 -17.30
N PRO A 72 -6.40 13.52 -17.61
CA PRO A 72 -5.26 13.45 -18.49
C PRO A 72 -5.64 13.88 -19.93
N GLU A 73 -4.69 14.47 -20.67
CA GLU A 73 -4.87 14.83 -22.08
C GLU A 73 -5.25 13.63 -22.97
N THR A 74 -4.90 12.41 -22.53
CA THR A 74 -5.24 11.16 -23.21
C THR A 74 -6.65 10.67 -22.92
N ALA A 75 -7.41 11.36 -22.09
CA ALA A 75 -8.78 10.96 -21.77
C ALA A 75 -9.70 11.11 -23.00
N PRO A 76 -10.67 10.19 -23.15
CA PRO A 76 -11.68 10.32 -24.19
C PRO A 76 -12.49 11.61 -24.04
N GLU A 77 -13.01 12.13 -25.15
CA GLU A 77 -13.93 13.27 -25.14
C GLU A 77 -15.13 12.96 -24.26
N GLY A 78 -15.48 13.88 -23.36
CA GLY A 78 -16.58 13.73 -22.41
C GLY A 78 -16.26 12.93 -21.15
N ALA A 79 -15.01 12.54 -20.93
CA ALA A 79 -14.59 11.95 -19.66
C ALA A 79 -14.76 12.95 -18.52
N HIS A 80 -15.33 12.48 -17.40
CA HIS A 80 -15.45 13.30 -16.20
C HIS A 80 -14.09 13.50 -15.52
N ASP A 81 -13.87 14.70 -14.99
CA ASP A 81 -12.64 15.05 -14.31
C ASP A 81 -12.30 14.06 -13.19
N GLY A 82 -11.06 13.62 -13.18
CA GLY A 82 -10.51 12.73 -12.17
C GLY A 82 -10.96 11.26 -12.24
N LEU A 83 -11.81 10.87 -13.20
CA LEU A 83 -12.31 9.49 -13.30
C LEU A 83 -11.52 8.64 -14.32
N TYR A 84 -10.84 9.25 -15.27
CA TYR A 84 -10.07 8.51 -16.25
C TYR A 84 -8.64 8.26 -15.79
N LEU A 85 -8.19 7.01 -15.91
CA LEU A 85 -6.83 6.59 -15.68
C LEU A 85 -6.22 6.03 -16.96
N ASP A 86 -5.16 6.66 -17.49
CA ASP A 86 -4.30 6.07 -18.50
C ASP A 86 -3.31 5.12 -17.82
N SER A 87 -3.64 3.84 -17.76
CA SER A 87 -2.81 2.84 -17.06
C SER A 87 -1.41 2.69 -17.69
N LYS A 88 -1.27 2.87 -19.00
CA LYS A 88 0.05 2.78 -19.66
C LYS A 88 0.93 3.97 -19.31
N LYS A 89 0.37 5.16 -19.26
CA LYS A 89 1.08 6.35 -18.78
C LYS A 89 1.44 6.22 -17.31
N TYR A 90 0.50 5.81 -16.47
CA TYR A 90 0.72 5.58 -15.05
C TYR A 90 1.89 4.63 -14.77
N ILE A 91 1.97 3.49 -15.48
CA ILE A 91 3.07 2.52 -15.33
C ILE A 91 4.41 3.17 -15.68
N ARG A 92 4.51 3.86 -16.82
CA ARG A 92 5.75 4.52 -17.24
C ARG A 92 6.19 5.59 -16.24
N ASP A 93 5.26 6.43 -15.82
CA ASP A 93 5.54 7.53 -14.90
C ASP A 93 5.95 7.01 -13.50
N THR A 94 5.32 5.93 -13.04
CA THR A 94 5.67 5.30 -11.77
C THR A 94 7.07 4.68 -11.81
N ILE A 95 7.40 3.94 -12.86
CA ILE A 95 8.75 3.37 -13.02
C ILE A 95 9.80 4.49 -13.06
N GLN A 96 9.57 5.53 -13.84
CA GLN A 96 10.46 6.68 -13.93
C GLN A 96 10.59 7.43 -12.58
N LEU A 97 9.51 7.54 -11.81
CA LEU A 97 9.52 8.12 -10.48
C LEU A 97 10.50 7.37 -9.56
N PHE A 98 10.39 6.05 -9.48
CA PHE A 98 11.27 5.25 -8.61
C PHE A 98 12.72 5.24 -9.09
N GLU A 99 12.97 5.23 -10.39
CA GLU A 99 14.30 5.41 -10.98
C GLU A 99 14.92 6.73 -10.50
N GLN A 100 14.19 7.84 -10.61
CA GLN A 100 14.68 9.16 -10.21
C GLN A 100 14.84 9.28 -8.70
N ILE A 101 13.95 8.71 -7.89
CA ILE A 101 14.09 8.68 -6.44
C ILE A 101 15.38 7.92 -6.08
N ARG A 102 15.57 6.70 -6.57
CA ARG A 102 16.76 5.89 -6.27
C ARG A 102 18.07 6.57 -6.73
N ALA A 103 18.04 7.25 -7.87
CA ALA A 103 19.19 8.01 -8.34
C ALA A 103 19.58 9.16 -7.41
N LYS A 104 18.62 9.77 -6.70
CA LYS A 104 18.86 10.91 -5.80
C LYS A 104 19.14 10.50 -4.36
N ILE A 105 18.45 9.50 -3.82
CA ILE A 105 18.52 9.15 -2.39
C ILE A 105 19.21 7.80 -2.12
N GLY A 106 19.54 7.02 -3.16
CA GLY A 106 20.11 5.68 -2.98
C GLY A 106 19.11 4.66 -2.43
N TYR A 107 19.61 3.66 -1.69
CA TYR A 107 18.85 2.48 -1.26
C TYR A 107 18.68 2.36 0.26
N ASP A 108 19.09 3.35 1.04
CA ASP A 108 19.02 3.29 2.50
C ASP A 108 17.58 3.38 3.04
N MET A 109 16.68 4.00 2.25
CA MET A 109 15.27 4.14 2.60
C MET A 109 14.45 2.99 2.04
N GLN A 110 13.52 2.48 2.84
CA GLN A 110 12.53 1.47 2.43
C GLN A 110 11.38 2.15 1.70
N LEU A 111 11.22 1.87 0.42
CA LEU A 111 10.19 2.50 -0.40
C LEU A 111 9.03 1.56 -0.64
N VAL A 112 7.84 2.11 -0.61
CA VAL A 112 6.56 1.44 -0.86
C VAL A 112 5.83 2.16 -1.99
N HIS A 113 5.13 1.42 -2.82
CA HIS A 113 4.17 1.97 -3.78
C HIS A 113 2.82 1.29 -3.62
N ASP A 114 1.76 2.09 -3.67
CA ASP A 114 0.38 1.65 -3.52
C ASP A 114 -0.36 1.84 -4.85
N VAL A 115 -0.82 0.74 -5.43
CA VAL A 115 -1.53 0.73 -6.73
C VAL A 115 -3.01 0.99 -6.54
N HIS A 116 -3.56 0.69 -5.36
CA HIS A 116 -4.97 0.87 -5.05
C HIS A 116 -5.92 0.12 -5.99
N GLU A 117 -5.50 -1.06 -6.47
CA GLU A 117 -6.31 -1.93 -7.36
C GLU A 117 -6.81 -1.23 -8.65
N ARG A 118 -6.19 -0.12 -9.06
CA ARG A 118 -6.73 0.79 -10.10
C ARG A 118 -6.38 0.43 -11.53
N ILE A 119 -5.46 -0.50 -11.75
CA ILE A 119 -5.02 -0.91 -13.08
C ILE A 119 -5.46 -2.33 -13.41
N ALA A 120 -5.52 -2.67 -14.70
CA ALA A 120 -5.83 -4.02 -15.11
C ALA A 120 -4.77 -5.00 -14.58
N PRO A 121 -5.15 -6.26 -14.25
CA PRO A 121 -4.20 -7.22 -13.68
C PRO A 121 -2.96 -7.49 -14.53
N ALA A 122 -3.09 -7.50 -15.86
CA ALA A 122 -1.94 -7.62 -16.77
C ALA A 122 -0.99 -6.40 -16.65
N ASP A 123 -1.54 -5.22 -16.42
CA ASP A 123 -0.79 -3.99 -16.21
C ASP A 123 -0.11 -4.00 -14.82
N ALA A 124 -0.73 -4.60 -13.82
CA ALA A 124 -0.11 -4.79 -12.50
C ALA A 124 1.14 -5.68 -12.58
N VAL A 125 1.10 -6.73 -13.39
CA VAL A 125 2.29 -7.57 -13.66
C VAL A 125 3.38 -6.76 -14.36
N ALA A 126 3.04 -5.96 -15.36
CA ALA A 126 4.00 -5.12 -16.07
C ALA A 126 4.64 -4.07 -15.14
N LEU A 127 3.82 -3.43 -14.28
CA LEU A 127 4.30 -2.48 -13.27
C LEU A 127 5.25 -3.15 -12.27
N ALA A 128 4.85 -4.29 -11.70
CA ALA A 128 5.68 -5.01 -10.73
C ALA A 128 7.05 -5.36 -11.31
N LYS A 129 7.10 -5.93 -12.53
CA LYS A 129 8.36 -6.22 -13.22
C LYS A 129 9.21 -4.98 -13.47
N GLY A 130 8.59 -3.87 -13.85
CA GLY A 130 9.30 -2.61 -14.07
C GLY A 130 9.86 -1.99 -12.79
N LEU A 131 9.28 -2.30 -11.64
CA LEU A 131 9.72 -1.81 -10.33
C LEU A 131 10.76 -2.68 -9.64
N GLU A 132 10.99 -3.93 -10.08
CA GLU A 132 11.97 -4.85 -9.47
C GLU A 132 13.38 -4.23 -9.27
N PRO A 133 13.93 -3.45 -10.22
CA PRO A 133 15.27 -2.86 -10.06
C PRO A 133 15.38 -1.86 -8.89
N PHE A 134 14.25 -1.38 -8.37
CA PHE A 134 14.24 -0.31 -7.37
C PHE A 134 14.08 -0.81 -5.92
N ASP A 135 14.11 -2.11 -5.68
CA ASP A 135 14.13 -2.74 -4.35
C ASP A 135 13.06 -2.15 -3.43
N LEU A 136 11.79 -2.32 -3.80
CA LEU A 136 10.66 -1.88 -2.99
C LEU A 136 10.50 -2.77 -1.76
N PHE A 137 10.20 -2.16 -0.61
CA PHE A 137 9.83 -2.88 0.60
C PHE A 137 8.57 -3.73 0.40
N PHE A 138 7.58 -3.16 -0.31
CA PHE A 138 6.47 -3.90 -0.91
C PHE A 138 5.74 -3.08 -1.97
N LEU A 139 4.97 -3.79 -2.80
CA LEU A 139 3.94 -3.25 -3.68
C LEU A 139 2.58 -3.51 -3.04
N GLU A 140 1.83 -2.44 -2.74
CA GLU A 140 0.55 -2.49 -2.03
C GLU A 140 -0.62 -2.55 -3.01
N ASP A 141 -1.61 -3.40 -2.71
CA ASP A 141 -2.88 -3.59 -3.40
C ASP A 141 -2.77 -3.57 -4.95
N PRO A 142 -1.91 -4.46 -5.53
CA PRO A 142 -1.65 -4.43 -6.97
C PRO A 142 -2.82 -4.92 -7.82
N VAL A 143 -3.66 -5.80 -7.29
CA VAL A 143 -4.82 -6.37 -7.99
C VAL A 143 -6.03 -6.49 -7.06
N PRO A 144 -7.27 -6.40 -7.58
CA PRO A 144 -8.47 -6.60 -6.77
C PRO A 144 -8.52 -7.98 -6.09
N LEU A 145 -9.06 -8.01 -4.87
CA LEU A 145 -9.20 -9.24 -4.07
C LEU A 145 -10.05 -10.31 -4.76
N GLU A 146 -11.03 -9.90 -5.54
CA GLU A 146 -11.91 -10.79 -6.29
C GLU A 146 -11.16 -11.53 -7.41
N GLN A 147 -9.99 -11.04 -7.76
CA GLN A 147 -9.17 -11.58 -8.86
C GLN A 147 -8.01 -12.47 -8.35
N LEU A 148 -8.33 -13.42 -7.48
CA LEU A 148 -7.37 -14.30 -6.84
C LEU A 148 -6.46 -15.06 -7.83
N SER A 149 -6.97 -15.45 -8.99
CA SER A 149 -6.16 -16.09 -10.03
C SER A 149 -5.06 -15.18 -10.57
N TRP A 150 -5.32 -13.88 -10.66
CA TRP A 150 -4.32 -12.90 -11.04
C TRP A 150 -3.31 -12.62 -9.95
N LEU A 151 -3.71 -12.67 -8.70
CA LEU A 151 -2.77 -12.56 -7.58
C LEU A 151 -1.77 -13.75 -7.58
N ARG A 152 -2.25 -14.97 -7.85
CA ARG A 152 -1.39 -16.15 -8.05
C ARG A 152 -0.40 -15.96 -9.22
N ASN A 153 -0.90 -15.42 -10.34
CA ASN A 153 -0.06 -15.13 -11.50
C ASN A 153 1.00 -14.06 -11.16
N LEU A 154 0.59 -12.96 -10.56
CA LEU A 154 1.50 -11.87 -10.15
C LEU A 154 2.60 -12.42 -9.22
N ARG A 155 2.23 -13.21 -8.21
CA ARG A 155 3.18 -13.82 -7.26
C ARG A 155 4.28 -14.66 -7.95
N GLN A 156 3.95 -15.30 -9.06
CA GLN A 156 4.89 -16.08 -9.85
C GLN A 156 5.77 -15.24 -10.80
N GLN A 157 5.40 -13.98 -11.03
CA GLN A 157 6.00 -13.11 -12.03
C GLN A 157 6.93 -12.04 -11.45
N THR A 158 6.90 -11.81 -10.15
CA THR A 158 7.71 -10.78 -9.50
C THR A 158 8.35 -11.26 -8.21
N SER A 159 9.53 -10.73 -7.93
CA SER A 159 10.25 -10.88 -6.67
C SER A 159 9.90 -9.79 -5.64
N ILE A 160 9.18 -8.75 -6.03
CA ILE A 160 8.77 -7.69 -5.10
C ILE A 160 7.83 -8.28 -4.05
N PRO A 161 8.05 -8.03 -2.74
CA PRO A 161 7.09 -8.39 -1.71
C PRO A 161 5.74 -7.72 -1.96
N ILE A 162 4.65 -8.45 -1.75
CA ILE A 162 3.29 -7.98 -1.99
C ILE A 162 2.61 -7.72 -0.64
N ALA A 163 2.04 -6.53 -0.48
CA ALA A 163 1.14 -6.21 0.62
C ALA A 163 -0.28 -6.09 0.09
N GLN A 164 -1.25 -6.67 0.79
CA GLN A 164 -2.66 -6.56 0.41
C GLN A 164 -3.58 -6.70 1.60
N GLY A 165 -4.78 -6.14 1.49
CA GLY A 165 -5.83 -6.38 2.43
C GLY A 165 -6.51 -5.16 3.03
N GLU A 166 -6.29 -3.95 2.51
CA GLU A 166 -7.03 -2.78 2.96
C GLU A 166 -8.55 -3.00 2.88
N LEU A 167 -9.01 -3.68 1.84
CA LEU A 167 -10.41 -3.96 1.58
C LEU A 167 -10.90 -5.30 2.15
N PHE A 168 -10.08 -6.04 2.88
CA PHE A 168 -10.55 -7.27 3.55
C PHE A 168 -11.72 -6.97 4.51
N ASN A 169 -12.85 -7.60 4.27
CA ASN A 169 -14.03 -7.43 5.09
C ASN A 169 -14.63 -8.76 5.62
N ASN A 170 -14.23 -9.91 5.06
CA ASN A 170 -14.66 -11.21 5.54
C ASN A 170 -13.58 -12.30 5.42
N PRO A 171 -13.69 -13.41 6.20
CA PRO A 171 -12.68 -14.48 6.20
C PRO A 171 -12.48 -15.21 4.88
N TYR A 172 -13.45 -15.21 3.98
CA TYR A 172 -13.32 -15.89 2.68
C TYR A 172 -12.34 -15.18 1.75
N GLU A 173 -12.13 -13.88 1.93
CA GLU A 173 -11.20 -13.08 1.13
C GLU A 173 -9.75 -13.36 1.50
N TRP A 174 -9.41 -13.45 2.78
CA TRP A 174 -8.02 -13.53 3.23
C TRP A 174 -7.51 -14.95 3.53
N ARG A 175 -8.39 -15.92 3.82
CA ARG A 175 -7.96 -17.29 4.16
C ARG A 175 -7.13 -17.93 3.06
N THR A 176 -7.61 -17.91 1.83
CA THR A 176 -6.91 -18.48 0.68
C THR A 176 -5.62 -17.74 0.40
N VAL A 177 -5.65 -16.40 0.44
CA VAL A 177 -4.48 -15.55 0.19
C VAL A 177 -3.34 -15.86 1.17
N ILE A 178 -3.66 -16.04 2.45
CA ILE A 178 -2.68 -16.38 3.49
C ILE A 178 -2.23 -17.84 3.36
N ALA A 179 -3.18 -18.78 3.25
CA ALA A 179 -2.88 -20.22 3.20
C ALA A 179 -2.01 -20.59 2.00
N GLU A 180 -2.17 -19.93 0.87
CA GLU A 180 -1.36 -20.13 -0.34
C GLU A 180 -0.11 -19.22 -0.37
N GLN A 181 0.13 -18.41 0.66
CA GLN A 181 1.27 -17.48 0.74
C GLN A 181 1.38 -16.55 -0.48
N LEU A 182 0.24 -15.98 -0.90
CA LEU A 182 0.20 -15.12 -2.08
C LEU A 182 0.68 -13.70 -1.79
N ILE A 183 0.75 -13.32 -0.52
CA ILE A 183 1.22 -12.02 -0.04
C ILE A 183 2.28 -12.18 1.04
N ASP A 184 3.12 -11.19 1.21
CA ASP A 184 4.18 -11.14 2.22
C ASP A 184 3.78 -10.30 3.43
N PHE A 185 2.93 -9.30 3.22
CA PHE A 185 2.43 -8.40 4.27
C PHE A 185 0.91 -8.31 4.21
N ILE A 186 0.30 -8.36 5.38
CA ILE A 186 -1.14 -8.12 5.54
C ILE A 186 -1.32 -6.65 5.92
N ARG A 187 -1.97 -5.91 5.05
CA ARG A 187 -2.29 -4.50 5.26
C ARG A 187 -3.79 -4.36 5.50
N VAL A 188 -4.21 -4.51 6.79
CA VAL A 188 -5.64 -4.47 7.14
C VAL A 188 -6.08 -3.08 7.59
N HIS A 189 -7.21 -2.62 7.09
CA HIS A 189 -7.92 -1.49 7.65
C HIS A 189 -8.86 -1.96 8.77
N ILE A 190 -8.59 -1.54 10.01
CA ILE A 190 -9.28 -2.07 11.20
C ILE A 190 -10.80 -1.90 11.15
N SER A 191 -11.32 -0.82 10.56
CA SER A 191 -12.76 -0.63 10.41
C SER A 191 -13.36 -1.52 9.32
N GLN A 192 -12.66 -1.71 8.20
CA GLN A 192 -13.11 -2.55 7.08
C GLN A 192 -13.23 -4.02 7.48
N VAL A 193 -12.21 -4.56 8.15
CA VAL A 193 -12.20 -5.96 8.60
C VAL A 193 -13.20 -6.25 9.72
N GLY A 194 -13.97 -5.24 10.16
CA GLY A 194 -15.00 -5.38 11.20
C GLY A 194 -14.53 -5.07 12.63
N GLY A 195 -13.37 -4.43 12.79
CA GLY A 195 -12.84 -3.97 14.07
C GLY A 195 -11.71 -4.84 14.63
N ILE A 196 -11.33 -4.57 15.88
CA ILE A 196 -10.16 -5.17 16.52
C ILE A 196 -10.28 -6.71 16.65
N THR A 197 -11.46 -7.25 16.94
CA THR A 197 -11.64 -8.69 17.13
C THR A 197 -11.38 -9.50 15.86
N PRO A 198 -11.96 -9.18 14.69
CA PRO A 198 -11.60 -9.84 13.44
C PRO A 198 -10.14 -9.63 13.05
N ALA A 199 -9.59 -8.41 13.22
CA ALA A 199 -8.18 -8.13 12.91
C ALA A 199 -7.23 -9.03 13.71
N ARG A 200 -7.47 -9.21 15.02
CA ARG A 200 -6.69 -10.13 15.85
C ARG A 200 -6.80 -11.59 15.40
N LYS A 201 -7.99 -12.05 15.01
CA LYS A 201 -8.17 -13.41 14.49
C LYS A 201 -7.39 -13.63 13.20
N LEU A 202 -7.37 -12.63 12.32
CA LEU A 202 -6.63 -12.67 11.07
C LEU A 202 -5.10 -12.79 11.31
N GLN A 203 -4.56 -12.10 12.33
CA GLN A 203 -3.14 -12.16 12.68
C GLN A 203 -2.69 -13.52 13.25
N ILE A 204 -3.61 -14.33 13.76
CA ILE A 204 -3.32 -15.64 14.38
C ILE A 204 -3.46 -16.77 13.33
N PHE A 205 -4.17 -16.53 12.25
CA PHE A 205 -4.39 -17.49 11.18
C PHE A 205 -3.14 -17.70 10.33
#